data_44731e12507598df25a9c6baa08824dd
#
_entry.id   44731e12507598df25a9c6baa08824dd
#
_cell.length_a   1.000
_cell.length_b   1.000
_cell.length_c   1.000
_cell.angle_alpha   90.00
_cell.angle_beta   90.00
_cell.angle_gamma   90.00
#
_symmetry.space_group_name_H-M   'P 1'
#
loop_
_entity.id
_entity.type
_entity.pdbx_description
1 polymer ?
#
loop_
_entity_poly.entity_id
_entity_poly.type
_entity_poly.pdbx_seq_one_letter_code
_entity_poly.pdbx_strand_id
1 'polypeptide(L)' 'DGQEHYDIILANINRNILLNDMPAYVNVLNDNGYLIMSGFYTEDIPVIREKAELLQLTYQSNKIKDNWTATVFHKK' A
#
# COMPACT_ATOMS: atom_id res chain seq x y z
N ASP A 1 12.96 5.24 18.80
CA ASP A 1 12.09 6.33 18.36
C ASP A 1 10.69 6.26 18.98
N GLY A 2 10.40 5.23 19.73
CA GLY A 2 9.13 5.07 20.42
C GLY A 2 7.97 4.64 19.55
N GLN A 3 8.18 4.46 18.25
CA GLN A 3 7.14 3.99 17.35
C GLN A 3 7.24 2.48 17.16
N GLU A 4 6.08 1.84 17.05
CA GLU A 4 6.05 0.44 16.66
C GLU A 4 6.28 0.32 15.16
N HIS A 5 6.93 -0.77 14.76
CA HIS A 5 7.16 -1.09 13.37
C HIS A 5 6.54 -2.45 13.05
N TYR A 6 6.12 -2.64 11.82
CA TYR A 6 5.34 -3.81 11.42
C TYR A 6 5.96 -4.46 10.20
N ASP A 7 5.84 -5.79 10.14
CA ASP A 7 6.26 -6.55 8.97
C ASP A 7 5.16 -6.61 7.90
N ILE A 8 3.91 -6.48 8.32
CA ILE A 8 2.76 -6.49 7.41
C ILE A 8 1.78 -5.43 7.88
N ILE A 9 1.34 -4.59 6.95
CA ILE A 9 0.32 -3.59 7.21
C ILE A 9 -0.83 -3.83 6.24
N LEU A 10 -2.04 -3.89 6.78
CA LEU A 10 -3.27 -4.01 6.00
C LEU A 10 -4.02 -2.68 6.07
N ALA A 11 -4.25 -2.06 4.93
CA ALA A 11 -4.96 -0.79 4.85
C ALA A 11 -6.18 -0.93 3.93
N ASN A 12 -7.37 -0.80 4.50
CA ASN A 12 -8.63 -0.90 3.78
C ASN A 12 -9.34 0.43 3.83
N ILE A 13 -8.94 1.34 2.95
CA ILE A 13 -9.44 2.72 2.92
C ILE A 13 -9.57 3.18 1.47
N ASN A 14 -10.30 4.28 1.25
CA ASN A 14 -10.49 4.78 -0.10
C ASN A 14 -9.19 5.39 -0.65
N ARG A 15 -9.16 5.60 -1.99
CA ARG A 15 -7.96 6.07 -2.68
C ARG A 15 -7.40 7.37 -2.11
N ASN A 16 -8.26 8.34 -1.84
CA ASN A 16 -7.78 9.66 -1.41
C ASN A 16 -7.11 9.61 -0.05
N ILE A 17 -7.73 8.88 0.88
CA ILE A 17 -7.14 8.69 2.22
C ILE A 17 -5.84 7.89 2.11
N LEU A 18 -5.85 6.85 1.29
CA LEU A 18 -4.70 5.99 1.12
C LEU A 18 -3.51 6.74 0.55
N LEU A 19 -3.71 7.58 -0.47
CA LEU A 19 -2.64 8.38 -1.05
C LEU A 19 -2.07 9.37 -0.04
N ASN A 20 -2.93 9.94 0.79
CA ASN A 20 -2.50 10.89 1.81
C ASN A 20 -1.73 10.21 2.94
N ASP A 21 -2.13 9.01 3.33
CA ASP A 21 -1.59 8.31 4.50
C ASP A 21 -0.44 7.36 4.16
N MET A 22 -0.24 7.04 2.89
CA MET A 22 0.75 6.04 2.48
C MET A 22 2.16 6.32 3.02
N PRO A 23 2.66 7.58 3.01
CA PRO A 23 3.98 7.84 3.59
C PRO A 23 4.09 7.42 5.06
N ALA A 24 3.02 7.59 5.84
CA ALA A 24 3.01 7.19 7.24
C ALA A 24 3.10 5.67 7.38
N TYR A 25 2.39 4.92 6.53
CA TYR A 25 2.48 3.46 6.54
C TYR A 25 3.89 3.00 6.20
N VAL A 26 4.51 3.58 5.18
CA VAL A 26 5.86 3.20 4.78
C VAL A 26 6.85 3.48 5.90
N ASN A 27 6.64 4.57 6.63
CA ASN A 27 7.53 4.96 7.72
C ASN A 27 7.56 3.93 8.86
N VAL A 28 6.43 3.26 9.12
CA VAL A 28 6.34 2.26 10.18
C VAL A 28 6.45 0.82 9.67
N LEU A 29 6.64 0.64 8.38
CA LEU A 29 6.81 -0.68 7.79
C LEU A 29 8.29 -1.06 7.85
N ASN A 30 8.59 -2.24 8.37
CA ASN A 30 9.95 -2.75 8.43
C ASN A 30 10.50 -3.02 7.03
N ASP A 31 11.82 -2.98 6.89
CA ASP A 31 12.46 -3.44 5.67
C ASP A 31 12.07 -4.91 5.44
N ASN A 32 11.86 -5.26 4.19
CA ASN A 32 11.32 -6.57 3.78
C ASN A 32 9.87 -6.80 4.18
N GLY A 33 9.18 -5.75 4.64
CA GLY A 33 7.78 -5.84 4.99
C GLY A 33 6.84 -5.70 3.79
N TYR A 34 5.57 -5.95 4.03
CA TYR A 34 4.53 -5.90 3.00
C TYR A 34 3.44 -4.92 3.40
N LEU A 35 3.01 -4.11 2.44
CA LEU A 35 1.86 -3.24 2.58
C LEU A 35 0.77 -3.74 1.65
N ILE A 36 -0.33 -4.17 2.22
CA ILE A 36 -1.48 -4.69 1.48
C ILE A 36 -2.58 -3.66 1.55
N MET A 37 -2.99 -3.15 0.41
CA MET A 37 -3.97 -2.06 0.33
C MET A 37 -5.20 -2.48 -0.43
N SER A 38 -6.36 -2.14 0.09
CA SER A 38 -7.64 -2.40 -0.54
C SER A 38 -8.58 -1.24 -0.26
N GLY A 39 -9.80 -1.30 -0.77
CA GLY A 39 -10.77 -0.22 -0.57
C GLY A 39 -10.81 0.76 -1.73
N PHE A 40 -10.26 0.38 -2.88
CA PHE A 40 -10.25 1.21 -4.09
C PHE A 40 -10.61 0.34 -5.29
N TYR A 41 -10.73 0.96 -6.45
CA TYR A 41 -11.15 0.27 -7.67
C TYR A 41 -9.96 0.04 -8.61
N THR A 42 -10.18 -0.84 -9.61
CA THR A 42 -9.12 -1.19 -10.55
C THR A 42 -8.55 0.03 -11.28
N GLU A 43 -9.38 1.00 -11.61
CA GLU A 43 -8.92 2.22 -12.28
C GLU A 43 -8.03 3.08 -11.41
N ASP A 44 -8.00 2.84 -10.10
CA ASP A 44 -7.13 3.58 -9.18
C ASP A 44 -5.72 2.99 -9.07
N ILE A 45 -5.53 1.76 -9.56
CA ILE A 45 -4.24 1.06 -9.42
C ILE A 45 -3.06 1.86 -9.96
N PRO A 46 -3.12 2.46 -11.16
CA PRO A 46 -1.97 3.18 -11.70
C PRO A 46 -1.50 4.32 -10.79
N VAL A 47 -2.43 5.09 -10.24
CA VAL A 47 -2.10 6.22 -9.39
C VAL A 47 -1.53 5.77 -8.04
N ILE A 48 -2.09 4.70 -7.49
CA ILE A 48 -1.61 4.14 -6.22
C ILE A 48 -0.22 3.53 -6.40
N ARG A 49 -0.02 2.81 -7.51
CA ARG A 49 1.27 2.20 -7.82
C ARG A 49 2.34 3.26 -8.02
N GLU A 50 2.02 4.35 -8.72
CA GLU A 50 2.96 5.44 -8.92
C GLU A 50 3.42 6.03 -7.59
N LYS A 51 2.47 6.30 -6.68
CA LYS A 51 2.79 6.82 -5.36
C LYS A 51 3.63 5.85 -4.56
N ALA A 52 3.29 4.55 -4.60
CA ALA A 52 4.04 3.53 -3.89
C ALA A 52 5.48 3.44 -4.40
N GLU A 53 5.67 3.52 -5.71
CA GLU A 53 7.01 3.47 -6.30
C GLU A 53 7.84 4.70 -5.92
N LEU A 54 7.22 5.88 -5.83
CA LEU A 54 7.89 7.07 -5.33
C LEU A 54 8.36 6.89 -3.88
N LEU A 55 7.68 6.08 -3.11
CA LEU A 55 8.04 5.77 -1.74
C LEU A 55 8.92 4.52 -1.64
N GLN A 56 9.43 4.05 -2.78
CA GLN A 56 10.36 2.93 -2.89
C GLN A 56 9.76 1.58 -2.51
N LEU A 57 8.46 1.44 -2.67
CA LEU A 57 7.78 0.16 -2.57
C LEU A 57 7.77 -0.53 -3.93
N THR A 58 7.87 -1.86 -3.92
CA THR A 58 7.84 -2.67 -5.13
C THR A 58 6.48 -3.35 -5.24
N TYR A 59 5.83 -3.18 -6.39
CA TYR A 59 4.57 -3.86 -6.67
C TYR A 59 4.81 -5.36 -6.76
N GLN A 60 4.03 -6.14 -6.03
CA GLN A 60 4.15 -7.59 -6.04
C GLN A 60 3.01 -8.25 -6.82
N SER A 61 1.78 -7.94 -6.43
CA SER A 61 0.62 -8.58 -7.05
C SER A 61 -0.63 -7.81 -6.69
N ASN A 62 -1.71 -8.16 -7.39
CA ASN A 62 -3.03 -7.66 -7.01
C ASN A 62 -4.06 -8.75 -7.25
N LYS A 63 -5.13 -8.69 -6.48
CA LYS A 63 -6.30 -9.55 -6.67
C LYS A 63 -7.48 -8.66 -6.97
N ILE A 64 -8.23 -9.05 -7.99
CA ILE A 64 -9.39 -8.29 -8.45
C ILE A 64 -10.62 -9.18 -8.35
N LYS A 65 -11.66 -8.65 -7.72
CA LYS A 65 -12.96 -9.31 -7.69
C LYS A 65 -14.01 -8.27 -8.05
N ASP A 66 -14.73 -8.51 -9.14
CA ASP A 66 -15.61 -7.52 -9.74
C ASP A 66 -14.76 -6.29 -10.08
N ASN A 67 -15.06 -5.12 -9.54
CA ASN A 67 -14.26 -3.93 -9.76
C ASN A 67 -13.44 -3.55 -8.52
N TRP A 68 -13.40 -4.45 -7.56
CA TRP A 68 -12.71 -4.25 -6.28
C TRP A 68 -11.32 -4.89 -6.33
N THR A 69 -10.33 -4.24 -5.75
CA THR A 69 -8.98 -4.75 -5.82
C THR A 69 -8.24 -4.66 -4.47
N ALA A 70 -7.33 -5.60 -4.29
CA ALA A 70 -6.37 -5.58 -3.18
C ALA A 70 -4.98 -5.70 -3.81
N THR A 71 -4.08 -4.80 -3.45
CA THR A 71 -2.75 -4.72 -4.03
C THR A 71 -1.69 -4.92 -2.96
N VAL A 72 -0.67 -5.73 -3.28
CA VAL A 72 0.43 -6.05 -2.36
C VAL A 72 1.69 -5.35 -2.82
N PHE A 73 2.30 -4.60 -1.93
CA PHE A 73 3.59 -3.94 -2.16
C PHE A 73 4.62 -4.44 -1.15
N HIS A 74 5.87 -4.47 -1.57
CA HIS A 74 6.99 -4.92 -0.76
C HIS A 74 7.97 -3.78 -0.54
N LYS A 75 8.44 -3.62 0.69
CA LYS A 75 9.47 -2.65 1.05
C LYS A 75 10.81 -3.39 1.15
N LYS A 76 11.76 -2.95 0.40
CA LYS A 76 13.10 -3.53 0.47
C LYS A 76 13.85 -3.11 1.71
#